data_72ccb9a974ad6df782e8173fa1ab0dee
#
_entry.id   72ccb9a974ad6df782e8173fa1ab0dee
#
_cell.length_a   1.000
_cell.length_b   1.000
_cell.length_c   1.000
_cell.angle_alpha   90.00
_cell.angle_beta   90.00
_cell.angle_gamma   90.00
#
_symmetry.space_group_name_H-M   'P 1'
#
loop_
_entity.id
_entity.type
_entity.pdbx_description
1 polymer ?
#
loop_
_entity_poly.entity_id
_entity_poly.type
_entity_poly.pdbx_seq_one_letter_code
_entity_poly.pdbx_strand_id
1 'polypeptide(L)'
;MSGNSTQSEMMDRLAEAAWNELATTSPRHIHIDDVAAAAEIPAAAARAVSGSITALILHQLAMLDRQAVLESLADIEDAGDVSIREKIVEALMHRFEVYAPHKAQIIQLDAAARRDPALGLRLLDSLGQAMRMMLRMVGDDVAGLAGEARVRGVALVAMQVARVWKTDDSADLSTTLKEIDARLTRAEEWGRTLRVLRDPHSDAAMHDTSSEGDADGGDAG
;
A
#
# COMPACT_ATOMS: atom_id res chain seq x y z
N MET A 1 30.92 4.83 12.11
CA MET A 1 29.66 5.22 11.42
C MET A 1 29.75 5.05 9.89
N SER A 2 30.93 5.10 9.26
CA SER A 2 31.10 5.00 7.78
C SER A 2 30.71 3.66 7.14
N GLY A 3 30.83 2.53 7.86
CA GLY A 3 30.57 1.20 7.28
C GLY A 3 29.09 0.92 6.98
N ASN A 4 28.17 1.53 7.75
CA ASN A 4 26.73 1.32 7.56
C ASN A 4 26.18 2.10 6.33
N SER A 5 26.75 3.29 6.06
CA SER A 5 26.41 4.09 4.86
C SER A 5 26.84 3.37 3.58
N THR A 6 28.05 2.83 3.55
CA THR A 6 28.58 2.10 2.39
C THR A 6 27.79 0.82 2.12
N GLN A 7 27.32 0.11 3.15
CA GLN A 7 26.49 -1.08 2.98
C GLN A 7 25.09 -0.72 2.42
N SER A 8 24.49 0.38 2.91
CA SER A 8 23.21 0.87 2.38
C SER A 8 23.33 1.26 0.92
N GLU A 9 24.35 2.03 0.55
CA GLU A 9 24.60 2.42 -0.85
C GLU A 9 24.80 1.21 -1.78
N MET A 10 25.53 0.18 -1.31
CA MET A 10 25.68 -1.06 -2.07
C MET A 10 24.34 -1.80 -2.24
N MET A 11 23.52 -1.83 -1.18
CA MET A 11 22.19 -2.45 -1.24
C MET A 11 21.30 -1.74 -2.25
N ASP A 12 21.29 -0.41 -2.25
CA ASP A 12 20.49 0.40 -3.17
C ASP A 12 20.92 0.18 -4.63
N ARG A 13 22.22 0.18 -4.93
CA ARG A 13 22.76 -0.09 -6.27
C ARG A 13 22.45 -1.50 -6.75
N LEU A 14 22.59 -2.51 -5.88
CA LEU A 14 22.23 -3.89 -6.22
C LEU A 14 20.73 -4.04 -6.47
N ALA A 15 19.89 -3.37 -5.67
CA ALA A 15 18.46 -3.39 -5.82
C ALA A 15 18.02 -2.75 -7.14
N GLU A 16 18.60 -1.61 -7.50
CA GLU A 16 18.36 -0.93 -8.77
C GLU A 16 18.79 -1.82 -9.96
N ALA A 17 19.97 -2.44 -9.92
CA ALA A 17 20.42 -3.32 -10.97
C ALA A 17 19.52 -4.55 -11.14
N ALA A 18 19.11 -5.20 -10.05
CA ALA A 18 18.16 -6.31 -10.08
C ALA A 18 16.79 -5.89 -10.62
N TRP A 19 16.35 -4.69 -10.29
CA TRP A 19 15.09 -4.10 -10.77
C TRP A 19 15.13 -3.82 -12.28
N ASN A 20 16.25 -3.31 -12.78
CA ASN A 20 16.43 -3.04 -14.20
C ASN A 20 16.43 -4.34 -15.01
N GLU A 21 17.09 -5.39 -14.53
CA GLU A 21 17.08 -6.70 -15.16
C GLU A 21 15.68 -7.35 -15.18
N LEU A 22 14.88 -7.09 -14.14
CA LEU A 22 13.50 -7.58 -14.01
C LEU A 22 12.58 -7.10 -15.15
N ALA A 23 12.90 -6.01 -15.84
CA ALA A 23 12.09 -5.53 -16.96
C ALA A 23 11.93 -6.58 -18.08
N THR A 24 12.92 -7.43 -18.26
CA THR A 24 12.98 -8.44 -19.33
C THR A 24 13.15 -9.88 -18.84
N THR A 25 13.60 -10.05 -17.60
CA THR A 25 13.97 -11.36 -17.03
C THR A 25 13.09 -11.69 -15.81
N SER A 26 12.57 -12.92 -15.75
CA SER A 26 11.80 -13.38 -14.58
C SER A 26 12.71 -13.46 -13.34
N PRO A 27 12.21 -13.12 -12.12
CA PRO A 27 13.01 -13.11 -10.88
C PRO A 27 13.82 -14.38 -10.61
N ARG A 28 13.32 -15.54 -11.01
CA ARG A 28 13.98 -16.84 -10.83
C ARG A 28 15.20 -17.05 -11.74
N HIS A 29 15.34 -16.26 -12.78
CA HIS A 29 16.44 -16.34 -13.77
C HIS A 29 17.43 -15.19 -13.63
N ILE A 30 17.23 -14.29 -12.69
CA ILE A 30 18.16 -13.23 -12.34
C ILE A 30 19.21 -13.82 -11.40
N HIS A 31 20.51 -13.65 -11.74
CA HIS A 31 21.60 -14.16 -10.95
C HIS A 31 22.36 -13.03 -10.25
N ILE A 32 22.75 -13.26 -9.00
CA ILE A 32 23.43 -12.24 -8.18
C ILE A 32 24.73 -11.77 -8.81
N ASP A 33 25.41 -12.63 -9.57
CA ASP A 33 26.69 -12.29 -10.22
C ASP A 33 26.48 -11.31 -11.39
N ASP A 34 25.40 -11.46 -12.14
CA ASP A 34 25.03 -10.54 -13.23
C ASP A 34 24.59 -9.18 -12.65
N VAL A 35 23.79 -9.21 -11.59
CA VAL A 35 23.37 -8.00 -10.83
C VAL A 35 24.58 -7.28 -10.25
N ALA A 36 25.55 -8.02 -9.69
CA ALA A 36 26.78 -7.46 -9.14
C ALA A 36 27.64 -6.78 -10.22
N ALA A 37 27.75 -7.44 -11.39
CA ALA A 37 28.48 -6.88 -12.54
C ALA A 37 27.79 -5.60 -13.05
N ALA A 38 26.46 -5.60 -13.21
CA ALA A 38 25.68 -4.42 -13.62
C ALA A 38 25.76 -3.28 -12.62
N ALA A 39 25.82 -3.58 -11.32
CA ALA A 39 25.99 -2.61 -10.25
C ALA A 39 27.46 -2.16 -10.06
N GLU A 40 28.43 -2.72 -10.79
CA GLU A 40 29.86 -2.49 -10.62
C GLU A 40 30.33 -2.75 -9.16
N ILE A 41 29.82 -3.83 -8.54
CA ILE A 41 30.14 -4.26 -7.20
C ILE A 41 30.81 -5.65 -7.29
N PRO A 42 31.93 -5.89 -6.56
CA PRO A 42 32.54 -7.21 -6.52
C PRO A 42 31.54 -8.29 -6.07
N ALA A 43 31.46 -9.41 -6.81
CA ALA A 43 30.47 -10.47 -6.54
C ALA A 43 30.50 -11.01 -5.10
N ALA A 44 31.67 -11.05 -4.46
CA ALA A 44 31.81 -11.43 -3.06
C ALA A 44 31.13 -10.42 -2.12
N ALA A 45 31.26 -9.12 -2.38
CA ALA A 45 30.62 -8.06 -1.61
C ALA A 45 29.09 -8.08 -1.84
N ALA A 46 28.65 -8.26 -3.08
CA ALA A 46 27.23 -8.39 -3.41
C ALA A 46 26.56 -9.54 -2.64
N ARG A 47 27.16 -10.72 -2.61
CA ARG A 47 26.67 -11.87 -1.84
C ARG A 47 26.70 -11.64 -0.31
N ALA A 48 27.63 -10.84 0.19
CA ALA A 48 27.68 -10.48 1.59
C ALA A 48 26.58 -9.46 1.97
N VAL A 49 26.22 -8.55 1.07
CA VAL A 49 25.16 -7.55 1.27
C VAL A 49 23.77 -8.16 1.11
N SER A 50 23.56 -8.96 0.06
CA SER A 50 22.30 -9.65 -0.17
C SER A 50 22.50 -10.96 -0.91
N GLY A 51 22.06 -12.05 -0.29
CA GLY A 51 22.05 -13.39 -0.92
C GLY A 51 20.76 -13.69 -1.71
N SER A 52 19.82 -12.75 -1.84
CA SER A 52 18.50 -13.00 -2.39
C SER A 52 18.05 -11.92 -3.37
N ILE A 53 17.84 -12.32 -4.64
CA ILE A 53 17.25 -11.45 -5.66
C ILE A 53 15.87 -10.92 -5.22
N THR A 54 15.05 -11.76 -4.59
CA THR A 54 13.75 -11.32 -4.07
C THR A 54 13.91 -10.21 -3.02
N ALA A 55 14.92 -10.28 -2.15
CA ALA A 55 15.17 -9.22 -1.17
C ALA A 55 15.57 -7.90 -1.84
N LEU A 56 16.40 -7.95 -2.90
CA LEU A 56 16.77 -6.77 -3.69
C LEU A 56 15.55 -6.14 -4.38
N ILE A 57 14.70 -6.96 -5.00
CA ILE A 57 13.46 -6.50 -5.64
C ILE A 57 12.51 -5.86 -4.63
N LEU A 58 12.31 -6.48 -3.46
CA LEU A 58 11.45 -5.93 -2.40
C LEU A 58 12.03 -4.64 -1.81
N HIS A 59 13.36 -4.52 -1.73
CA HIS A 59 14.03 -3.29 -1.31
C HIS A 59 13.74 -2.16 -2.29
N GLN A 60 13.86 -2.41 -3.60
CA GLN A 60 13.54 -1.41 -4.63
C GLN A 60 12.07 -1.00 -4.60
N LEU A 61 11.14 -1.95 -4.45
CA LEU A 61 9.72 -1.64 -4.26
C LEU A 61 9.49 -0.72 -3.06
N ALA A 62 10.14 -0.99 -1.93
CA ALA A 62 10.03 -0.16 -0.74
C ALA A 62 10.60 1.25 -0.94
N MET A 63 11.66 1.41 -1.77
CA MET A 63 12.18 2.72 -2.14
C MET A 63 11.20 3.50 -3.01
N LEU A 64 10.61 2.87 -4.02
CA LEU A 64 9.60 3.49 -4.88
C LEU A 64 8.33 3.87 -4.08
N ASP A 65 7.86 3.00 -3.20
CA ASP A 65 6.72 3.30 -2.32
C ASP A 65 7.01 4.48 -1.38
N ARG A 66 8.24 4.58 -0.86
CA ARG A 66 8.67 5.72 -0.03
C ARG A 66 8.76 7.00 -0.85
N GLN A 67 9.28 6.94 -2.07
CA GLN A 67 9.31 8.07 -2.99
C GLN A 67 7.89 8.60 -3.24
N ALA A 68 6.94 7.73 -3.59
CA ALA A 68 5.55 8.11 -3.83
C ALA A 68 4.92 8.79 -2.61
N VAL A 69 5.19 8.30 -1.38
CA VAL A 69 4.69 8.92 -0.15
C VAL A 69 5.30 10.31 0.07
N LEU A 70 6.60 10.49 -0.21
CA LEU A 70 7.25 11.79 -0.03
C LEU A 70 6.79 12.83 -1.06
N GLU A 71 6.56 12.42 -2.31
CA GLU A 71 6.03 13.29 -3.35
C GLU A 71 4.58 13.70 -3.03
N SER A 72 3.72 12.75 -2.65
CA SER A 72 2.34 13.05 -2.28
C SER A 72 2.22 13.90 -1.01
N LEU A 73 3.16 13.82 -0.08
CA LEU A 73 3.15 14.63 1.13
C LEU A 73 3.24 16.13 0.81
N ALA A 74 4.12 16.52 -0.11
CA ALA A 74 4.28 17.90 -0.52
C ALA A 74 2.98 18.48 -1.09
N ASP A 75 2.32 17.75 -1.98
CA ASP A 75 1.06 18.17 -2.60
C ASP A 75 -0.11 18.20 -1.61
N ILE A 76 -0.16 17.25 -0.67
CA ILE A 76 -1.18 17.23 0.40
C ILE A 76 -1.01 18.40 1.38
N GLU A 77 0.23 18.78 1.71
CA GLU A 77 0.50 19.95 2.58
C GLU A 77 0.08 21.25 1.89
N ASP A 78 0.31 21.39 0.58
CA ASP A 78 -0.09 22.56 -0.20
C ASP A 78 -1.60 22.67 -0.44
N ALA A 79 -2.31 21.53 -0.47
CA ALA A 79 -3.75 21.48 -0.73
C ALA A 79 -4.63 21.98 0.45
N GLY A 80 -4.07 22.15 1.66
CA GLY A 80 -4.79 22.63 2.84
C GLY A 80 -5.74 21.60 3.47
N ASP A 81 -6.93 22.04 3.88
CA ASP A 81 -7.90 21.19 4.61
C ASP A 81 -8.74 20.31 3.67
N VAL A 82 -8.13 19.27 3.14
CA VAL A 82 -8.80 18.25 2.32
C VAL A 82 -9.13 17.00 3.14
N SER A 83 -10.16 16.27 2.75
CA SER A 83 -10.59 15.06 3.45
C SER A 83 -9.52 13.94 3.39
N ILE A 84 -9.53 13.04 4.39
CA ILE A 84 -8.64 11.86 4.40
C ILE A 84 -8.83 11.03 3.12
N ARG A 85 -10.06 10.95 2.60
CA ARG A 85 -10.36 10.23 1.36
C ARG A 85 -9.62 10.85 0.16
N GLU A 86 -9.66 12.17 0.01
CA GLU A 86 -8.96 12.88 -1.07
C GLU A 86 -7.45 12.68 -0.96
N LYS A 87 -6.90 12.75 0.25
CA LYS A 87 -5.48 12.45 0.52
C LYS A 87 -5.11 11.01 0.11
N ILE A 88 -5.99 10.03 0.34
CA ILE A 88 -5.76 8.64 -0.08
C ILE A 88 -5.80 8.52 -1.61
N VAL A 89 -6.72 9.20 -2.29
CA VAL A 89 -6.78 9.23 -3.76
C VAL A 89 -5.48 9.78 -4.32
N GLU A 90 -5.04 10.93 -3.83
CA GLU A 90 -3.79 11.60 -4.23
C GLU A 90 -2.57 10.69 -4.02
N ALA A 91 -2.42 10.14 -2.82
CA ALA A 91 -1.32 9.25 -2.50
C ALA A 91 -1.29 7.96 -3.36
N LEU A 92 -2.45 7.41 -3.73
CA LEU A 92 -2.53 6.30 -4.66
C LEU A 92 -2.18 6.71 -6.09
N MET A 93 -2.59 7.91 -6.54
CA MET A 93 -2.21 8.44 -7.84
C MET A 93 -0.71 8.61 -7.95
N HIS A 94 -0.06 9.31 -7.02
CA HIS A 94 1.39 9.45 -6.96
C HIS A 94 2.11 8.11 -6.99
N ARG A 95 1.58 7.11 -6.28
CA ARG A 95 2.13 5.78 -6.33
C ARG A 95 2.11 5.20 -7.75
N PHE A 96 1.01 5.31 -8.47
CA PHE A 96 0.91 4.81 -9.85
C PHE A 96 1.75 5.62 -10.84
N GLU A 97 1.92 6.91 -10.62
CA GLU A 97 2.82 7.77 -11.39
C GLU A 97 4.29 7.38 -11.20
N VAL A 98 4.75 7.22 -9.97
CA VAL A 98 6.10 6.73 -9.66
C VAL A 98 6.35 5.34 -10.25
N TYR A 99 5.34 4.48 -10.29
CA TYR A 99 5.45 3.16 -10.90
C TYR A 99 5.31 3.15 -12.43
N ALA A 100 4.86 4.23 -13.07
CA ALA A 100 4.63 4.27 -14.52
C ALA A 100 5.88 3.94 -15.36
N PRO A 101 7.09 4.47 -15.05
CA PRO A 101 8.31 4.09 -15.74
C PRO A 101 8.72 2.62 -15.53
N HIS A 102 8.16 1.96 -14.52
CA HIS A 102 8.47 0.60 -14.08
C HIS A 102 7.37 -0.42 -14.42
N LYS A 103 6.48 -0.07 -15.36
CA LYS A 103 5.32 -0.92 -15.73
C LYS A 103 5.73 -2.34 -16.15
N ALA A 104 6.84 -2.47 -16.88
CA ALA A 104 7.36 -3.77 -17.31
C ALA A 104 7.75 -4.68 -16.12
N GLN A 105 8.46 -4.14 -15.15
CA GLN A 105 8.87 -4.84 -13.94
C GLN A 105 7.66 -5.31 -13.12
N ILE A 106 6.66 -4.44 -12.95
CA ILE A 106 5.42 -4.78 -12.23
C ILE A 106 4.65 -5.90 -12.94
N ILE A 107 4.59 -5.90 -14.26
CA ILE A 107 3.97 -6.98 -15.05
C ILE A 107 4.74 -8.30 -14.85
N GLN A 108 6.06 -8.27 -14.88
CA GLN A 108 6.89 -9.46 -14.63
C GLN A 108 6.70 -10.01 -13.21
N LEU A 109 6.63 -9.14 -12.20
CA LEU A 109 6.37 -9.54 -10.80
C LEU A 109 4.98 -10.18 -10.65
N ASP A 110 3.94 -9.59 -11.22
CA ASP A 110 2.58 -10.16 -11.20
C ASP A 110 2.56 -11.55 -11.86
N ALA A 111 3.23 -11.70 -13.01
CA ALA A 111 3.34 -12.98 -13.70
C ALA A 111 4.15 -14.03 -12.89
N ALA A 112 5.20 -13.61 -12.20
CA ALA A 112 6.01 -14.47 -11.35
C ALA A 112 5.25 -14.89 -10.08
N ALA A 113 4.56 -13.99 -9.41
CA ALA A 113 3.77 -14.23 -8.20
C ALA A 113 2.65 -15.26 -8.43
N ARG A 114 2.06 -15.29 -9.63
CA ARG A 114 1.06 -16.31 -10.01
C ARG A 114 1.63 -17.74 -10.06
N ARG A 115 2.94 -17.88 -10.24
CA ARG A 115 3.64 -19.16 -10.35
C ARG A 115 4.41 -19.52 -9.08
N ASP A 116 4.66 -18.54 -8.22
CA ASP A 116 5.37 -18.68 -6.95
C ASP A 116 4.56 -18.04 -5.81
N PRO A 117 3.77 -18.84 -5.07
CA PRO A 117 2.96 -18.35 -3.96
C PRO A 117 3.80 -17.72 -2.83
N ALA A 118 5.04 -18.15 -2.63
CA ALA A 118 5.91 -17.56 -1.62
C ALA A 118 6.32 -16.13 -1.99
N LEU A 119 6.65 -15.89 -3.27
CA LEU A 119 6.85 -14.53 -3.79
C LEU A 119 5.57 -13.72 -3.67
N GLY A 120 4.42 -14.28 -4.03
CA GLY A 120 3.11 -13.62 -3.91
C GLY A 120 2.83 -13.11 -2.49
N LEU A 121 3.07 -13.95 -1.47
CA LEU A 121 2.90 -13.57 -0.06
C LEU A 121 3.84 -12.44 0.37
N ARG A 122 5.11 -12.47 -0.07
CA ARG A 122 6.08 -11.40 0.22
C ARG A 122 5.67 -10.07 -0.44
N LEU A 123 5.16 -10.11 -1.66
CA LEU A 123 4.66 -8.92 -2.35
C LEU A 123 3.41 -8.36 -1.67
N LEU A 124 2.51 -9.21 -1.17
CA LEU A 124 1.34 -8.79 -0.39
C LEU A 124 1.75 -8.15 0.94
N ASP A 125 2.74 -8.70 1.63
CA ASP A 125 3.28 -8.12 2.86
C ASP A 125 3.92 -6.75 2.58
N SER A 126 4.76 -6.63 1.54
CA SER A 126 5.36 -5.38 1.09
C SER A 126 4.28 -4.33 0.76
N LEU A 127 3.24 -4.71 0.01
CA LEU A 127 2.12 -3.82 -0.28
C LEU A 127 1.38 -3.38 0.99
N GLY A 128 1.16 -4.29 1.94
CA GLY A 128 0.56 -3.96 3.23
C GLY A 128 1.39 -2.95 4.03
N GLN A 129 2.71 -3.07 4.01
CA GLN A 129 3.62 -2.10 4.64
C GLN A 129 3.56 -0.74 3.95
N ALA A 130 3.54 -0.69 2.62
CA ALA A 130 3.39 0.53 1.84
C ALA A 130 2.06 1.24 2.15
N MET A 131 0.95 0.51 2.17
CA MET A 131 -0.36 1.09 2.50
C MET A 131 -0.44 1.58 3.94
N ARG A 132 0.20 0.89 4.88
CA ARG A 132 0.29 1.35 6.27
C ARG A 132 1.10 2.64 6.39
N MET A 133 2.19 2.76 5.67
CA MET A 133 3.01 3.98 5.62
C MET A 133 2.20 5.14 5.03
N MET A 134 1.53 4.93 3.90
CA MET A 134 0.67 5.90 3.24
C MET A 134 -0.48 6.37 4.14
N LEU A 135 -1.22 5.45 4.77
CA LEU A 135 -2.34 5.79 5.65
C LEU A 135 -1.89 6.62 6.87
N ARG A 136 -0.74 6.30 7.46
CA ARG A 136 -0.15 7.12 8.53
C ARG A 136 0.20 8.52 8.06
N MET A 137 0.75 8.64 6.87
CA MET A 137 1.11 9.94 6.27
C MET A 137 -0.12 10.82 6.06
N VAL A 138 -1.24 10.27 5.57
CA VAL A 138 -2.49 11.04 5.39
C VAL A 138 -3.24 11.30 6.70
N GLY A 139 -2.74 10.84 7.85
CA GLY A 139 -3.33 11.06 9.17
C GLY A 139 -4.45 10.09 9.53
N ASP A 140 -4.58 8.95 8.85
CA ASP A 140 -5.56 7.92 9.21
C ASP A 140 -5.05 7.03 10.36
N ASP A 141 -5.96 6.59 11.23
CA ASP A 141 -5.64 5.67 12.32
C ASP A 141 -5.48 4.24 11.81
N VAL A 142 -4.27 3.72 11.94
CA VAL A 142 -3.90 2.35 11.55
C VAL A 142 -3.71 1.42 12.75
N ALA A 143 -4.12 1.84 13.95
CA ALA A 143 -3.97 1.06 15.17
C ALA A 143 -5.08 0.00 15.30
N GLY A 144 -4.73 -1.10 15.97
CA GLY A 144 -5.66 -2.18 16.31
C GLY A 144 -6.26 -2.91 15.11
N LEU A 145 -7.32 -3.68 15.36
CA LEU A 145 -7.97 -4.50 14.33
C LEU A 145 -8.65 -3.66 13.23
N ALA A 146 -9.20 -2.50 13.59
CA ALA A 146 -9.84 -1.59 12.64
C ALA A 146 -8.82 -0.98 11.67
N GLY A 147 -7.67 -0.56 12.20
CA GLY A 147 -6.56 -0.06 11.38
C GLY A 147 -6.00 -1.13 10.44
N GLU A 148 -5.84 -2.36 10.94
CA GLU A 148 -5.40 -3.47 10.10
C GLU A 148 -6.40 -3.79 8.98
N ALA A 149 -7.70 -3.73 9.26
CA ALA A 149 -8.74 -3.91 8.25
C ALA A 149 -8.68 -2.80 7.18
N ARG A 150 -8.41 -1.54 7.56
CA ARG A 150 -8.20 -0.43 6.62
C ARG A 150 -6.99 -0.65 5.73
N VAL A 151 -5.84 -1.00 6.31
CA VAL A 151 -4.63 -1.31 5.54
C VAL A 151 -4.91 -2.37 4.49
N ARG A 152 -5.58 -3.48 4.87
CA ARG A 152 -5.96 -4.54 3.93
C ARG A 152 -6.97 -4.09 2.88
N GLY A 153 -7.93 -3.26 3.27
CA GLY A 153 -8.92 -2.67 2.37
C GLY A 153 -8.26 -1.83 1.29
N VAL A 154 -7.37 -0.91 1.67
CA VAL A 154 -6.66 -0.06 0.72
C VAL A 154 -5.67 -0.87 -0.13
N ALA A 155 -5.00 -1.87 0.44
CA ALA A 155 -4.15 -2.79 -0.33
C ALA A 155 -4.97 -3.56 -1.40
N LEU A 156 -6.18 -4.00 -1.06
CA LEU A 156 -7.07 -4.63 -2.03
C LEU A 156 -7.50 -3.66 -3.14
N VAL A 157 -7.83 -2.41 -2.79
CA VAL A 157 -8.13 -1.35 -3.77
C VAL A 157 -6.93 -1.15 -4.70
N ALA A 158 -5.72 -0.96 -4.16
CA ALA A 158 -4.50 -0.78 -4.94
C ALA A 158 -4.24 -1.95 -5.91
N MET A 159 -4.44 -3.20 -5.47
CA MET A 159 -4.31 -4.39 -6.34
C MET A 159 -5.35 -4.42 -7.47
N GLN A 160 -6.58 -4.01 -7.19
CA GLN A 160 -7.64 -3.98 -8.21
C GLN A 160 -7.37 -2.87 -9.24
N VAL A 161 -7.00 -1.68 -8.77
CA VAL A 161 -6.62 -0.55 -9.62
C VAL A 161 -5.39 -0.89 -10.46
N ALA A 162 -4.39 -1.57 -9.91
CA ALA A 162 -3.20 -1.99 -10.66
C ALA A 162 -3.51 -2.84 -11.91
N ARG A 163 -4.65 -3.53 -11.95
CA ARG A 163 -5.08 -4.27 -13.14
C ARG A 163 -5.47 -3.35 -14.29
N VAL A 164 -6.18 -2.26 -13.98
CA VAL A 164 -6.57 -1.23 -14.95
C VAL A 164 -5.36 -0.41 -15.34
N TRP A 165 -4.57 0.04 -14.37
CA TRP A 165 -3.37 0.83 -14.58
C TRP A 165 -2.36 0.16 -15.53
N LYS A 166 -2.19 -1.17 -15.47
CA LYS A 166 -1.28 -1.89 -16.38
C LYS A 166 -1.65 -1.73 -17.88
N THR A 167 -2.89 -1.42 -18.18
CA THR A 167 -3.42 -1.22 -19.55
C THR A 167 -3.83 0.23 -19.81
N ASP A 168 -3.63 1.12 -18.85
CA ASP A 168 -3.92 2.55 -19.00
C ASP A 168 -2.73 3.22 -19.68
N ASP A 169 -2.92 3.63 -20.94
CA ASP A 169 -1.93 4.33 -21.76
C ASP A 169 -2.21 5.84 -21.87
N SER A 170 -3.18 6.35 -21.08
CA SER A 170 -3.45 7.80 -21.01
C SER A 170 -2.30 8.52 -20.31
N ALA A 171 -1.93 9.70 -20.81
CA ALA A 171 -0.82 10.48 -20.28
C ALA A 171 -1.06 10.98 -18.85
N ASP A 172 -2.32 11.16 -18.47
CA ASP A 172 -2.78 11.67 -17.17
C ASP A 172 -3.33 10.56 -16.25
N LEU A 173 -3.20 9.30 -16.62
CA LEU A 173 -3.76 8.16 -15.89
C LEU A 173 -5.24 8.33 -15.52
N SER A 174 -6.02 9.01 -16.37
CA SER A 174 -7.42 9.35 -16.08
C SER A 174 -8.32 8.13 -15.88
N THR A 175 -8.04 7.01 -16.56
CA THR A 175 -8.74 5.74 -16.36
C THR A 175 -8.41 5.14 -15.00
N THR A 176 -7.16 5.22 -14.59
CA THR A 176 -6.67 4.77 -13.27
C THR A 176 -7.30 5.58 -12.15
N LEU A 177 -7.35 6.92 -12.29
CA LEU A 177 -7.99 7.81 -11.31
C LEU A 177 -9.48 7.47 -11.10
N LYS A 178 -10.23 7.28 -12.18
CA LYS A 178 -11.65 6.88 -12.10
C LYS A 178 -11.83 5.54 -11.38
N GLU A 179 -10.92 4.59 -11.62
CA GLU A 179 -10.97 3.29 -10.95
C GLU A 179 -10.64 3.41 -9.46
N ILE A 180 -9.65 4.24 -9.06
CA ILE A 180 -9.34 4.53 -7.66
C ILE A 180 -10.60 5.03 -6.95
N ASP A 181 -11.25 6.07 -7.50
CA ASP A 181 -12.44 6.68 -6.92
C ASP A 181 -13.58 5.67 -6.76
N ALA A 182 -13.87 4.90 -7.81
CA ALA A 182 -14.91 3.88 -7.79
C ALA A 182 -14.65 2.77 -6.76
N ARG A 183 -13.38 2.34 -6.59
CA ARG A 183 -13.02 1.28 -5.65
C ARG A 183 -13.02 1.76 -4.21
N LEU A 184 -12.57 2.98 -3.95
CA LEU A 184 -12.62 3.58 -2.62
C LEU A 184 -14.07 3.79 -2.17
N THR A 185 -14.95 4.29 -3.05
CA THR A 185 -16.39 4.44 -2.75
C THR A 185 -17.01 3.10 -2.31
N ARG A 186 -16.74 2.02 -3.04
CA ARG A 186 -17.21 0.68 -2.66
C ARG A 186 -16.63 0.21 -1.34
N ALA A 187 -15.34 0.43 -1.11
CA ALA A 187 -14.70 0.04 0.14
C ALA A 187 -15.30 0.77 1.36
N GLU A 188 -15.64 2.05 1.21
CA GLU A 188 -16.32 2.85 2.24
C GLU A 188 -17.74 2.35 2.52
N GLU A 189 -18.51 2.01 1.48
CA GLU A 189 -19.84 1.44 1.62
C GLU A 189 -19.81 0.12 2.40
N TRP A 190 -18.86 -0.77 2.08
CA TRP A 190 -18.64 -2.01 2.82
C TRP A 190 -18.22 -1.74 4.26
N GLY A 191 -17.32 -0.79 4.48
CA GLY A 191 -16.86 -0.38 5.81
C GLY A 191 -18.00 0.13 6.69
N ARG A 192 -18.90 0.94 6.13
CA ARG A 192 -20.10 1.44 6.82
C ARG A 192 -21.07 0.31 7.17
N THR A 193 -21.35 -0.57 6.24
CA THR A 193 -22.22 -1.74 6.44
C THR A 193 -21.68 -2.64 7.57
N LEU A 194 -20.37 -2.89 7.59
CA LEU A 194 -19.75 -3.71 8.63
C LEU A 194 -19.73 -3.03 10.00
N ARG A 195 -19.65 -1.68 10.06
CA ARG A 195 -19.76 -0.93 11.33
C ARG A 195 -21.17 -0.99 11.89
N VAL A 196 -22.19 -0.82 11.07
CA VAL A 196 -23.60 -0.96 11.48
C VAL A 196 -23.89 -2.35 12.05
N LEU A 197 -23.27 -3.40 11.50
CA LEU A 197 -23.40 -4.77 12.02
C LEU A 197 -22.58 -5.04 13.29
N ARG A 198 -21.68 -4.12 13.67
CA ARG A 198 -20.76 -4.27 14.81
C ARG A 198 -21.05 -3.34 15.97
N ASP A 199 -21.98 -2.40 15.85
CA ASP A 199 -22.31 -1.44 16.87
C ASP A 199 -23.30 -2.08 17.89
N PRO A 200 -22.81 -2.55 19.07
CA PRO A 200 -23.70 -3.14 20.07
C PRO A 200 -24.51 -2.07 20.84
N HIS A 201 -24.36 -0.79 20.48
CA HIS A 201 -25.04 0.32 21.15
C HIS A 201 -26.40 0.68 20.55
N SER A 202 -26.82 0.04 19.45
CA SER A 202 -28.18 0.25 18.92
C SER A 202 -29.26 -0.40 19.81
N ASP A 203 -28.91 -1.36 20.65
CA ASP A 203 -29.84 -2.02 21.58
C ASP A 203 -30.01 -1.28 22.92
N ALA A 204 -29.08 -0.38 23.28
CA ALA A 204 -29.20 0.38 24.51
C ALA A 204 -30.21 1.56 24.43
N ALA A 205 -30.41 2.09 23.23
CA ALA A 205 -31.37 3.19 23.00
C ALA A 205 -32.83 2.73 23.00
N MET A 206 -33.09 1.45 22.91
CA MET A 206 -34.46 0.88 22.88
C MET A 206 -34.97 0.49 24.27
N HIS A 207 -34.12 0.45 25.28
CA HIS A 207 -34.54 0.12 26.67
C HIS A 207 -34.77 1.32 27.59
N ASP A 208 -34.41 2.54 27.18
CA ASP A 208 -34.56 3.72 28.03
C ASP A 208 -35.91 4.46 27.88
N THR A 209 -36.77 3.99 26.95
CA THR A 209 -38.14 4.57 26.79
C THR A 209 -39.24 3.81 27.53
N SER A 210 -38.91 2.80 28.35
CA SER A 210 -39.89 1.97 29.05
C SER A 210 -39.96 2.20 30.55
N SER A 211 -39.23 3.19 31.13
CA SER A 211 -39.21 3.42 32.57
C SER A 211 -39.74 4.79 33.03
N GLU A 212 -40.34 5.58 32.14
CA GLU A 212 -41.05 6.82 32.54
C GLU A 212 -42.55 6.66 32.38
N GLY A 213 -43.17 5.94 33.27
CA GLY A 213 -44.62 5.79 33.24
C GLY A 213 -45.18 4.97 34.39
N ASP A 214 -44.81 5.31 35.65
CA ASP A 214 -45.64 4.94 36.77
C ASP A 214 -45.23 5.69 38.06
N ALA A 215 -45.67 6.92 38.21
CA ALA A 215 -45.74 7.59 39.48
C ALA A 215 -46.65 8.83 39.38
N ASP A 216 -47.94 8.64 39.28
CA ASP A 216 -48.88 9.60 39.80
C ASP A 216 -50.17 8.86 40.15
N GLY A 217 -50.59 8.97 41.37
CA GLY A 217 -51.86 8.42 41.81
C GLY A 217 -52.00 8.27 43.30
N GLY A 218 -52.36 9.37 43.97
CA GLY A 218 -53.36 9.25 45.01
C GLY A 218 -52.96 9.42 46.44
N ASP A 219 -52.99 10.64 46.88
CA ASP A 219 -53.36 10.94 48.27
C ASP A 219 -54.63 11.81 48.29
N ALA A 220 -55.69 11.27 48.83
CA ALA A 220 -56.83 12.03 49.30
C ALA A 220 -57.58 11.19 50.36
N GLY A 221 -57.53 11.66 51.63
CA GLY A 221 -58.33 11.13 52.69
C GLY A 221 -57.85 11.53 54.05
#